data_8f485217f7848b762cbc75ef387e7b89
#
_entry.id   8f485217f7848b762cbc75ef387e7b89
#
_cell.length_a   1.000
_cell.length_b   1.000
_cell.length_c   1.000
_cell.angle_alpha   90.00
_cell.angle_beta   90.00
_cell.angle_gamma   90.00
#
_symmetry.space_group_name_H-M   'P 1'
#
loop_
_entity.id
_entity.type
_entity.pdbx_description
1 polymer ?
#
loop_
_entity_poly.entity_id
_entity_poly.type
_entity_poly.pdbx_seq_one_letter_code
_entity_poly.pdbx_strand_id
1 'polypeptide(L)'
;SPRPSGSNPMASGTRAYQLALYVVFESPLQMMADNPVYYYREHPCTEFIASVPTTWDELRVLRARCGEQVVMARRKGDRWFIGGITNNQPYSTEVALDFLPAGRSYTMTSFEDGVNADLQAMDYKKRERKVDASTVVKIDMVRNGGWAAVIE
;
A
#
# COMPACT_ATOMS: atom_id res chain seq x y z
N SER A 1 -20.46 11.60 30.32
CA SER A 1 -20.98 11.01 29.06
C SER A 1 -19.87 10.13 28.47
N PRO A 2 -20.19 8.86 28.16
CA PRO A 2 -19.22 8.01 27.50
C PRO A 2 -18.92 8.64 26.13
N ARG A 3 -17.65 8.92 25.88
CA ARG A 3 -17.19 9.23 24.53
C ARG A 3 -17.47 7.99 23.71
N PRO A 4 -18.17 8.10 22.57
CA PRO A 4 -18.19 6.98 21.67
C PRO A 4 -16.74 6.73 21.27
N SER A 5 -16.21 5.61 21.65
CA SER A 5 -14.99 5.08 21.04
C SER A 5 -15.37 4.63 19.62
N GLY A 6 -15.68 5.61 18.80
CA GLY A 6 -15.86 5.41 17.38
C GLY A 6 -14.50 5.22 16.78
N SER A 7 -13.86 4.09 16.99
CA SER A 7 -12.83 3.65 16.10
C SER A 7 -13.53 3.33 14.78
N ASN A 8 -13.62 4.33 13.93
CA ASN A 8 -13.90 4.08 12.53
C ASN A 8 -12.85 3.04 12.10
N PRO A 9 -13.25 1.81 11.73
CA PRO A 9 -12.30 0.78 11.33
C PRO A 9 -11.36 1.24 10.21
N MET A 10 -11.81 2.19 9.39
CA MET A 10 -11.02 2.81 8.33
C MET A 10 -10.01 3.83 8.86
N ALA A 11 -10.21 4.36 10.06
CA ALA A 11 -9.31 5.32 10.69
C ALA A 11 -8.25 4.65 11.57
N SER A 12 -8.31 3.33 11.76
CA SER A 12 -7.41 2.60 12.64
C SER A 12 -6.10 2.16 11.99
N GLY A 13 -5.98 2.25 10.67
CA GLY A 13 -4.78 1.89 9.94
C GLY A 13 -3.81 3.05 9.77
N THR A 14 -2.55 2.72 9.46
CA THR A 14 -1.54 3.72 9.14
C THR A 14 -1.83 4.41 7.81
N ARG A 15 -1.10 5.49 7.52
CA ARG A 15 -1.17 6.15 6.22
C ARG A 15 -0.85 5.17 5.08
N ALA A 16 0.21 4.39 5.23
CA ALA A 16 0.59 3.40 4.22
C ALA A 16 -0.49 2.32 4.06
N TYR A 17 -1.15 1.91 5.13
CA TYR A 17 -2.32 1.01 5.09
C TYR A 17 -3.43 1.60 4.22
N GLN A 18 -3.77 2.87 4.42
CA GLN A 18 -4.82 3.55 3.66
C GLN A 18 -4.49 3.59 2.17
N LEU A 19 -3.25 3.87 1.81
CA LEU A 19 -2.81 3.87 0.41
C LEU A 19 -2.85 2.47 -0.21
N ALA A 20 -2.42 1.46 0.55
CA ALA A 20 -2.42 0.08 0.09
C ALA A 20 -3.83 -0.44 -0.22
N LEU A 21 -4.85 0.06 0.47
CA LEU A 21 -6.24 -0.33 0.22
C LEU A 21 -6.68 -0.03 -1.22
N TYR A 22 -6.16 1.03 -1.83
CA TYR A 22 -6.47 1.35 -3.24
C TYR A 22 -5.93 0.29 -4.21
N VAL A 23 -4.90 -0.43 -3.83
CA VAL A 23 -4.34 -1.51 -4.62
C VAL A 23 -5.02 -2.84 -4.29
N VAL A 24 -5.32 -3.08 -3.02
CA VAL A 24 -5.86 -4.35 -2.54
C VAL A 24 -7.33 -4.53 -2.91
N PHE A 25 -8.12 -3.47 -2.86
CA PHE A 25 -9.54 -3.55 -3.14
C PHE A 25 -9.88 -3.19 -4.60
N GLU A 26 -10.95 -3.81 -5.12
CA GLU A 26 -11.38 -3.63 -6.51
C GLU A 26 -12.07 -2.29 -6.79
N SER A 27 -12.62 -1.63 -5.75
CA SER A 27 -13.38 -0.39 -5.91
C SER A 27 -12.82 0.75 -5.05
N PRO A 28 -11.72 1.39 -5.48
CA PRO A 28 -11.11 2.48 -4.72
C PRO A 28 -12.00 3.71 -4.60
N LEU A 29 -12.97 3.90 -5.50
CA LEU A 29 -13.87 5.06 -5.48
C LEU A 29 -14.73 5.12 -4.21
N GLN A 30 -15.13 3.99 -3.65
CA GLN A 30 -15.90 3.96 -2.39
C GLN A 30 -15.06 4.46 -1.21
N MET A 31 -13.76 4.25 -1.27
CA MET A 31 -12.86 4.70 -0.21
C MET A 31 -12.63 6.19 -0.25
N MET A 32 -12.63 6.79 -1.45
CA MET A 32 -12.52 8.23 -1.61
C MET A 32 -13.74 8.99 -1.05
N ALA A 33 -14.91 8.39 -1.13
CA ALA A 33 -16.14 9.01 -0.64
C ALA A 33 -16.17 9.12 0.89
N ASP A 34 -15.47 8.26 1.61
CA ASP A 34 -15.54 8.18 3.07
C ASP A 34 -14.62 9.17 3.79
N ASN A 35 -13.63 9.77 3.10
CA ASN A 35 -12.74 10.73 3.73
C ASN A 35 -12.08 11.74 2.77
N PRO A 36 -12.85 12.64 2.15
CA PRO A 36 -12.33 13.56 1.14
C PRO A 36 -11.29 14.56 1.68
N VAL A 37 -11.35 14.92 2.97
CA VAL A 37 -10.41 15.89 3.57
C VAL A 37 -9.00 15.34 3.65
N TYR A 38 -8.87 14.06 3.72
CA TYR A 38 -7.60 13.35 3.85
C TYR A 38 -6.71 13.52 2.62
N TYR A 39 -7.29 13.56 1.41
CA TYR A 39 -6.59 13.57 0.14
C TYR A 39 -5.98 14.92 -0.22
N TYR A 40 -6.50 16.01 0.35
CA TYR A 40 -6.05 17.36 0.02
C TYR A 40 -4.86 17.84 0.86
N ARG A 41 -4.55 17.18 1.96
CA ARG A 41 -3.52 17.62 2.90
C ARG A 41 -2.11 17.11 2.57
N GLU A 42 -1.99 16.02 1.85
CA GLU A 42 -0.70 15.38 1.57
C GLU A 42 -0.59 15.07 0.09
N HIS A 43 0.05 15.97 -0.63
CA HIS A 43 0.20 15.91 -2.08
C HIS A 43 0.81 14.59 -2.58
N PRO A 44 1.91 14.01 -2.00
CA PRO A 44 2.47 12.77 -2.50
C PRO A 44 1.50 11.59 -2.42
N CYS A 45 0.71 11.51 -1.35
CA CYS A 45 -0.31 10.48 -1.20
C CYS A 45 -1.45 10.65 -2.20
N THR A 46 -1.88 11.89 -2.42
CA THR A 46 -2.92 12.22 -3.39
C THR A 46 -2.48 11.87 -4.81
N GLU A 47 -1.23 12.15 -5.17
CA GLU A 47 -0.68 11.76 -6.47
C GLU A 47 -0.69 10.24 -6.65
N PHE A 48 -0.29 9.50 -5.63
CA PHE A 48 -0.32 8.04 -5.68
C PHE A 48 -1.74 7.53 -5.92
N ILE A 49 -2.71 7.98 -5.12
CA ILE A 49 -4.10 7.58 -5.24
C ILE A 49 -4.65 7.89 -6.63
N ALA A 50 -4.38 9.07 -7.15
CA ALA A 50 -4.82 9.47 -8.49
C ALA A 50 -4.19 8.61 -9.60
N SER A 51 -3.02 8.04 -9.36
CA SER A 51 -2.34 7.17 -10.33
C SER A 51 -2.86 5.74 -10.34
N VAL A 52 -3.56 5.31 -9.29
CA VAL A 52 -4.04 3.93 -9.17
C VAL A 52 -5.21 3.70 -10.11
N PRO A 53 -5.10 2.74 -11.05
CA PRO A 53 -6.19 2.42 -11.98
C PRO A 53 -7.42 1.87 -11.27
N THR A 54 -8.58 2.00 -11.93
CA THR A 54 -9.84 1.39 -11.48
C THR A 54 -10.07 0.01 -12.07
N THR A 55 -9.34 -0.33 -13.13
CA THR A 55 -9.37 -1.65 -13.76
C THR A 55 -7.95 -2.19 -13.91
N TRP A 56 -7.82 -3.50 -13.91
CA TRP A 56 -6.52 -4.16 -13.90
C TRP A 56 -6.40 -5.20 -15.00
N ASP A 57 -5.19 -5.38 -15.52
CA ASP A 57 -4.89 -6.38 -16.54
C ASP A 57 -4.39 -7.69 -15.94
N GLU A 58 -3.79 -7.63 -14.75
CA GLU A 58 -3.23 -8.79 -14.07
C GLU A 58 -3.25 -8.61 -12.57
N LEU A 59 -3.44 -9.72 -11.84
CA LEU A 59 -3.37 -9.77 -10.38
C LEU A 59 -2.45 -10.92 -9.97
N ARG A 60 -1.53 -10.64 -9.02
CA ARG A 60 -0.72 -11.67 -8.37
C ARG A 60 -0.80 -11.52 -6.87
N VAL A 61 -1.14 -12.59 -6.18
CA VAL A 61 -1.08 -12.63 -4.72
C VAL A 61 0.33 -13.08 -4.35
N LEU A 62 1.09 -12.21 -3.69
CA LEU A 62 2.47 -12.49 -3.32
C LEU A 62 2.56 -13.16 -1.95
N ARG A 63 1.75 -12.69 -1.01
CA ARG A 63 1.60 -13.27 0.34
C ARG A 63 0.15 -13.16 0.75
N ALA A 64 -0.37 -14.19 1.39
CA ALA A 64 -1.72 -14.14 1.93
C ALA A 64 -1.87 -15.07 3.13
N ARG A 65 -2.52 -14.56 4.17
CA ARG A 65 -2.99 -15.34 5.30
C ARG A 65 -4.34 -14.80 5.72
N CYS A 66 -5.36 -15.63 5.58
CA CYS A 66 -6.75 -15.25 5.78
C CYS A 66 -6.95 -14.54 7.12
N GLY A 67 -7.54 -13.32 7.07
CA GLY A 67 -7.81 -12.51 8.25
C GLY A 67 -6.57 -11.83 8.87
N GLU A 68 -5.36 -12.08 8.39
CA GLU A 68 -4.14 -11.56 9.00
C GLU A 68 -3.40 -10.57 8.12
N GLN A 69 -2.93 -10.99 6.95
CA GLN A 69 -2.21 -10.10 6.03
C GLN A 69 -2.38 -10.52 4.58
N VAL A 70 -2.17 -9.57 3.70
CA VAL A 70 -2.09 -9.81 2.26
C VAL A 70 -1.08 -8.86 1.64
N VAL A 71 -0.31 -9.35 0.69
CA VAL A 71 0.51 -8.55 -0.21
C VAL A 71 0.20 -9.00 -1.62
N MET A 72 -0.21 -8.06 -2.46
CA MET A 72 -0.52 -8.36 -3.85
C MET A 72 0.09 -7.36 -4.80
N ALA A 73 0.30 -7.80 -6.03
CA ALA A 73 0.74 -6.98 -7.13
C ALA A 73 -0.33 -6.97 -8.22
N ARG A 74 -0.59 -5.80 -8.77
CA ARG A 74 -1.55 -5.61 -9.87
C ARG A 74 -0.91 -4.84 -10.99
N ARG A 75 -1.18 -5.22 -12.21
CA ARG A 75 -0.65 -4.58 -13.40
C ARG A 75 -1.74 -3.85 -14.18
N LYS A 76 -1.38 -2.67 -14.69
CA LYS A 76 -2.13 -1.95 -15.70
C LYS A 76 -1.16 -1.43 -16.76
N GLY A 77 -1.28 -1.95 -17.99
CA GLY A 77 -0.29 -1.65 -19.02
C GLY A 77 1.11 -2.10 -18.58
N ASP A 78 2.07 -1.19 -18.60
CA ASP A 78 3.46 -1.46 -18.19
C ASP A 78 3.73 -1.14 -16.72
N ARG A 79 2.73 -0.65 -15.98
CA ARG A 79 2.90 -0.27 -14.58
C ARG A 79 2.38 -1.37 -13.66
N TRP A 80 3.15 -1.61 -12.61
CA TRP A 80 2.76 -2.50 -11.54
C TRP A 80 2.53 -1.70 -10.25
N PHE A 81 1.56 -2.13 -9.49
CA PHE A 81 1.24 -1.58 -8.17
C PHE A 81 1.32 -2.70 -7.16
N ILE A 82 1.95 -2.44 -6.02
CA ILE A 82 1.98 -3.37 -4.91
C ILE A 82 1.20 -2.76 -3.75
N GLY A 83 0.33 -3.56 -3.14
CA GLY A 83 -0.36 -3.21 -1.90
C GLY A 83 -0.19 -4.30 -0.88
N GLY A 84 0.24 -3.93 0.31
CA GLY A 84 0.34 -4.82 1.46
C GLY A 84 -0.39 -4.23 2.66
N ILE A 85 -1.15 -5.06 3.37
CA ILE A 85 -1.83 -4.69 4.60
C ILE A 85 -1.69 -5.80 5.63
N THR A 86 -1.67 -5.43 6.91
CA THR A 86 -1.70 -6.37 8.01
C THR A 86 -2.68 -5.91 9.09
N ASN A 87 -3.32 -6.86 9.75
CA ASN A 87 -4.29 -6.62 10.81
C ASN A 87 -3.71 -7.08 12.15
N ASN A 88 -3.84 -6.23 13.19
CA ASN A 88 -3.56 -6.56 14.60
C ASN A 88 -2.17 -7.09 14.93
N GLN A 89 -1.36 -7.42 13.95
CA GLN A 89 0.00 -7.95 14.13
C GLN A 89 0.94 -7.22 13.18
N PRO A 90 2.16 -6.88 13.60
CA PRO A 90 3.19 -6.48 12.66
C PRO A 90 3.52 -7.63 11.72
N TYR A 91 3.92 -7.31 10.51
CA TYR A 91 4.28 -8.31 9.52
C TYR A 91 5.44 -7.84 8.68
N SER A 92 6.45 -8.68 8.58
CA SER A 92 7.63 -8.45 7.74
C SER A 92 7.81 -9.61 6.79
N THR A 93 8.10 -9.29 5.54
CA THR A 93 8.35 -10.29 4.50
C THR A 93 9.29 -9.75 3.45
N GLU A 94 9.75 -10.62 2.58
CA GLU A 94 10.48 -10.26 1.37
C GLU A 94 9.70 -10.78 0.17
N VAL A 95 9.60 -9.96 -0.87
CA VAL A 95 8.95 -10.36 -2.12
C VAL A 95 9.90 -10.16 -3.28
N ALA A 96 9.97 -11.14 -4.15
CA ALA A 96 10.75 -11.04 -5.38
C ALA A 96 9.91 -10.32 -6.45
N LEU A 97 10.56 -9.42 -7.20
CA LEU A 97 9.92 -8.74 -8.31
C LEU A 97 10.06 -9.52 -9.62
N ASP A 98 10.09 -10.83 -9.53
CA ASP A 98 10.30 -11.74 -10.66
C ASP A 98 9.13 -11.80 -11.66
N PHE A 99 8.04 -11.16 -11.33
CA PHE A 99 6.93 -10.94 -12.26
C PHE A 99 7.20 -9.81 -13.27
N LEU A 100 8.22 -8.98 -13.02
CA LEU A 100 8.62 -7.93 -13.97
C LEU A 100 9.29 -8.55 -15.19
N PRO A 101 9.08 -7.96 -16.38
CA PRO A 101 9.85 -8.35 -17.57
C PRO A 101 11.36 -8.27 -17.33
N ALA A 102 12.09 -9.32 -17.75
CA ALA A 102 13.53 -9.37 -17.60
C ALA A 102 14.23 -8.36 -18.52
N GLY A 103 15.41 -7.89 -18.12
CA GLY A 103 16.24 -7.01 -18.92
C GLY A 103 15.78 -5.56 -18.96
N ARG A 104 14.83 -5.18 -18.13
CA ARG A 104 14.30 -3.83 -18.07
C ARG A 104 14.43 -3.28 -16.65
N SER A 105 14.82 -2.01 -16.55
CA SER A 105 14.91 -1.27 -15.29
C SER A 105 13.68 -0.41 -15.08
N TYR A 106 13.23 -0.32 -13.83
CA TYR A 106 12.05 0.44 -13.42
C TYR A 106 12.41 1.35 -12.27
N THR A 107 11.59 2.37 -12.08
CA THR A 107 11.58 3.17 -10.85
C THR A 107 10.43 2.67 -9.96
N MET A 108 10.75 2.31 -8.73
CA MET A 108 9.75 1.98 -7.73
C MET A 108 9.63 3.14 -6.74
N THR A 109 8.42 3.66 -6.61
CA THR A 109 8.07 4.64 -5.60
C THR A 109 7.20 3.95 -4.55
N SER A 110 7.69 3.87 -3.32
CA SER A 110 6.97 3.21 -2.23
C SER A 110 6.57 4.18 -1.13
N PHE A 111 5.47 3.85 -0.48
CA PHE A 111 4.93 4.53 0.70
C PHE A 111 4.87 3.48 1.80
N GLU A 112 5.67 3.68 2.83
CA GLU A 112 5.94 2.67 3.85
C GLU A 112 5.62 3.23 5.23
N ASP A 113 5.30 2.35 6.18
CA ASP A 113 5.16 2.75 7.57
C ASP A 113 6.44 3.42 8.06
N GLY A 114 6.32 4.58 8.68
CA GLY A 114 7.43 5.26 9.30
C GLY A 114 7.85 4.59 10.62
N VAL A 115 8.97 5.03 11.17
CA VAL A 115 9.55 4.45 12.39
C VAL A 115 8.58 4.51 13.57
N ASN A 116 7.75 5.56 13.64
CA ASN A 116 6.79 5.76 14.71
C ASN A 116 5.34 5.47 14.32
N ALA A 117 5.11 4.78 13.19
CA ALA A 117 3.77 4.53 12.67
C ALA A 117 2.89 3.73 13.63
N ASP A 118 3.47 2.90 14.49
CA ASP A 118 2.75 2.17 15.54
C ASP A 118 2.07 3.10 16.54
N LEU A 119 2.67 4.25 16.83
CA LEU A 119 2.14 5.25 17.76
C LEU A 119 1.49 6.44 17.05
N GLN A 120 1.94 6.74 15.84
CA GLN A 120 1.42 7.84 15.01
C GLN A 120 1.09 7.32 13.62
N ALA A 121 -0.18 7.00 13.40
CA ALA A 121 -0.64 6.40 12.14
C ALA A 121 -0.33 7.24 10.91
N MET A 122 -0.14 8.56 11.08
CA MET A 122 0.23 9.49 10.01
C MET A 122 1.70 9.41 9.61
N ASP A 123 2.54 8.73 10.39
CA ASP A 123 3.97 8.63 10.12
C ASP A 123 4.20 7.63 8.97
N TYR A 124 4.68 8.13 7.88
CA TYR A 124 5.04 7.33 6.71
C TYR A 124 6.31 7.87 6.07
N LYS A 125 6.96 7.04 5.25
CA LYS A 125 8.10 7.46 4.42
C LYS A 125 7.83 7.13 2.97
N LYS A 126 8.22 8.06 2.09
CA LYS A 126 8.23 7.86 0.65
C LYS A 126 9.65 7.56 0.21
N ARG A 127 9.83 6.50 -0.59
CA ARG A 127 11.14 6.13 -1.13
C ARG A 127 11.05 5.91 -2.63
N GLU A 128 12.12 6.29 -3.32
CA GLU A 128 12.30 5.98 -4.74
C GLU A 128 13.58 5.17 -4.90
N ARG A 129 13.51 4.12 -5.70
CA ARG A 129 14.70 3.32 -6.04
C ARG A 129 14.55 2.63 -7.38
N LYS A 130 15.70 2.31 -8.00
CA LYS A 130 15.73 1.52 -9.21
C LYS A 130 15.56 0.04 -8.85
N VAL A 131 14.73 -0.64 -9.63
CA VAL A 131 14.44 -2.06 -9.45
C VAL A 131 14.38 -2.76 -10.81
N ASP A 132 14.52 -4.07 -10.78
CA ASP A 132 14.32 -4.93 -11.94
C ASP A 132 13.78 -6.30 -11.51
N ALA A 133 13.67 -7.22 -12.44
CA ALA A 133 13.13 -8.56 -12.18
C ALA A 133 13.97 -9.38 -11.18
N SER A 134 15.21 -8.98 -10.91
CA SER A 134 16.09 -9.65 -9.95
C SER A 134 16.02 -9.05 -8.54
N THR A 135 15.28 -7.95 -8.37
CA THR A 135 15.19 -7.24 -7.10
C THR A 135 14.30 -8.02 -6.12
N VAL A 136 14.77 -8.11 -4.88
CA VAL A 136 13.98 -8.58 -3.74
C VAL A 136 13.67 -7.38 -2.85
N VAL A 137 12.41 -7.17 -2.55
CA VAL A 137 11.91 -6.03 -1.78
C VAL A 137 11.58 -6.50 -0.37
N LYS A 138 12.13 -5.81 0.63
CA LYS A 138 11.75 -6.00 2.02
C LYS A 138 10.54 -5.15 2.35
N ILE A 139 9.50 -5.77 2.89
CA ILE A 139 8.26 -5.12 3.30
C ILE A 139 8.11 -5.29 4.80
N ASP A 140 8.15 -4.18 5.53
CA ASP A 140 7.95 -4.14 6.96
C ASP A 140 6.70 -3.31 7.28
N MET A 141 5.74 -3.93 7.95
CA MET A 141 4.50 -3.27 8.33
C MET A 141 4.33 -3.35 9.84
N VAL A 142 4.00 -2.22 10.46
CA VAL A 142 3.59 -2.20 11.86
C VAL A 142 2.20 -2.80 12.01
N ARG A 143 1.76 -3.06 13.21
CA ARG A 143 0.39 -3.47 13.50
C ARG A 143 -0.61 -2.50 12.86
N ASN A 144 -1.59 -3.04 12.13
CA ASN A 144 -2.55 -2.26 11.34
C ASN A 144 -1.87 -1.35 10.30
N GLY A 145 -0.69 -1.76 9.89
CA GLY A 145 0.12 -1.03 8.94
C GLY A 145 -0.02 -1.53 7.51
N GLY A 146 0.72 -0.89 6.63
CA GLY A 146 0.68 -1.18 5.21
C GLY A 146 1.94 -0.81 4.47
N TRP A 147 1.91 -1.12 3.18
CA TRP A 147 2.99 -0.83 2.25
C TRP A 147 2.37 -0.69 0.86
N ALA A 148 2.65 0.39 0.18
CA ALA A 148 2.11 0.63 -1.15
C ALA A 148 3.20 1.13 -2.09
N ALA A 149 3.17 0.70 -3.34
CA ALA A 149 4.17 1.13 -4.32
C ALA A 149 3.62 1.15 -5.73
N VAL A 150 4.24 1.97 -6.56
CA VAL A 150 4.10 1.94 -8.02
C VAL A 150 5.47 1.66 -8.62
N ILE A 151 5.49 0.79 -9.62
CA ILE A 151 6.69 0.40 -10.38
C ILE A 151 6.43 0.77 -11.84
N GLU A 152 7.25 1.70 -12.36
CA GLU A 152 7.08 2.23 -13.72
C GLU A 152 8.40 2.56 -14.42
#